data_fd6de4a0df25de89298a52167aaac022
#
_entry.id   fd6de4a0df25de89298a52167aaac022
#
_cell.length_a   1.000
_cell.length_b   1.000
_cell.length_c   1.000
_cell.angle_alpha   90.00
_cell.angle_beta   90.00
_cell.angle_gamma   90.00
#
_symmetry.space_group_name_H-M   'P 1'
#
loop_
_entity.id
_entity.type
_entity.pdbx_description
1 polymer ?
#
loop_
_entity_poly.entity_id
_entity_poly.type
_entity_poly.pdbx_seq_one_letter_code
_entity_poly.pdbx_strand_id
1 'polypeptide(L)'
;RVDRRQRQMCIRDRGITALWIEIEMYVLLFFACSFLGWCMEVTCKLVQFGRFINRGFLLGPLCPIYGTGAVLMAYFLPLWTTQVESTFLLALVLCGTLEYITSWLMEKLFHARWWDYSQKRFNINGRVCASNLLAFGVMGVFVVKVLKPFAFGLFAKIPTVWLDAISITLTALLIADVAISAGVLTKIRGAAESVRADNTEAITKAVREALMAQGFLLRHPLHAFPEVQFYNKAHLARLKAKHDELQANMREKREKLQQELDRHEEKRKALKKGKK
;
A
#
# COMPACT_ATOMS: atom_id res chain seq x y z
N ARG A 1 3.59 53.06 -11.31
CA ARG A 1 3.73 51.72 -12.00
C ARG A 1 4.71 50.79 -11.26
N VAL A 2 5.74 51.27 -10.60
CA VAL A 2 6.68 50.44 -9.80
C VAL A 2 6.01 49.86 -8.58
N ASP A 3 5.17 50.59 -7.86
CA ASP A 3 4.48 50.17 -6.63
C ASP A 3 3.49 49.02 -6.85
N ARG A 4 2.76 49.02 -7.98
CA ARG A 4 1.86 47.87 -8.31
C ARG A 4 2.63 46.59 -8.61
N ARG A 5 3.77 46.63 -9.29
CA ARG A 5 4.60 45.44 -9.56
C ARG A 5 5.22 44.89 -8.28
N GLN A 6 5.70 45.76 -7.40
CA GLN A 6 6.25 45.37 -6.10
C GLN A 6 5.17 44.71 -5.21
N ARG A 7 3.98 45.29 -5.13
CA ARG A 7 2.85 44.68 -4.39
C ARG A 7 2.44 43.31 -4.96
N GLN A 8 2.35 43.18 -6.28
CA GLN A 8 2.04 41.87 -6.91
C GLN A 8 3.14 40.85 -6.68
N MET A 9 4.42 41.26 -6.67
CA MET A 9 5.54 40.38 -6.37
C MET A 9 5.48 39.91 -4.90
N CYS A 10 5.27 40.83 -3.95
CA CYS A 10 5.14 40.48 -2.52
C CYS A 10 3.93 39.59 -2.23
N ILE A 11 2.79 39.77 -2.92
CA ILE A 11 1.61 38.90 -2.76
C ILE A 11 1.90 37.52 -3.31
N ARG A 12 2.54 37.41 -4.46
CA ARG A 12 2.94 36.14 -5.08
C ARG A 12 3.94 35.38 -4.21
N ASP A 13 4.95 36.10 -3.68
CA ASP A 13 5.99 35.50 -2.83
C ASP A 13 5.41 34.97 -1.51
N ARG A 14 4.46 35.70 -0.90
CA ARG A 14 3.72 35.21 0.28
C ARG A 14 2.87 33.97 -0.02
N GLY A 15 2.24 33.91 -1.19
CA GLY A 15 1.47 32.74 -1.62
C GLY A 15 2.34 31.50 -1.82
N ILE A 16 3.52 31.69 -2.45
CA ILE A 16 4.50 30.59 -2.66
C ILE A 16 5.06 30.11 -1.33
N THR A 17 5.41 31.03 -0.42
CA THR A 17 5.92 30.65 0.92
C THR A 17 4.86 29.91 1.73
N ALA A 18 3.60 30.33 1.69
CA ALA A 18 2.51 29.63 2.39
C ALA A 18 2.29 28.23 1.84
N LEU A 19 2.31 28.06 0.51
CA LEU A 19 2.21 26.75 -0.13
C LEU A 19 3.39 25.85 0.25
N TRP A 20 4.61 26.39 0.29
CA TRP A 20 5.80 25.65 0.67
C TRP A 20 5.71 25.12 2.11
N ILE A 21 5.33 25.97 3.05
CA ILE A 21 5.12 25.59 4.46
C ILE A 21 4.04 24.48 4.57
N GLU A 22 2.96 24.59 3.80
CA GLU A 22 1.92 23.56 3.80
C GLU A 22 2.46 22.22 3.29
N ILE A 23 3.24 22.19 2.22
CA ILE A 23 3.90 20.99 1.69
C ILE A 23 4.79 20.36 2.76
N GLU A 24 5.60 21.16 3.47
CA GLU A 24 6.48 20.67 4.53
C GLU A 24 5.72 20.08 5.71
N MET A 25 4.59 20.68 6.09
CA MET A 25 3.72 20.08 7.12
C MET A 25 3.18 18.72 6.70
N TYR A 26 2.84 18.52 5.41
CA TYR A 26 2.47 17.19 4.91
C TYR A 26 3.67 16.23 4.85
N VAL A 27 4.87 16.71 4.54
CA VAL A 27 6.10 15.90 4.62
C VAL A 27 6.35 15.43 6.05
N LEU A 28 6.25 16.31 7.04
CA LEU A 28 6.38 15.92 8.44
C LEU A 28 5.27 14.96 8.89
N LEU A 29 4.04 15.16 8.43
CA LEU A 29 2.93 14.23 8.70
C LEU A 29 3.24 12.84 8.12
N PHE A 30 3.77 12.77 6.90
CA PHE A 30 4.23 11.52 6.28
C PHE A 30 5.24 10.80 7.16
N PHE A 31 6.29 11.49 7.64
CA PHE A 31 7.32 10.87 8.48
C PHE A 31 6.78 10.45 9.84
N ALA A 32 5.98 11.29 10.48
CA ALA A 32 5.35 10.97 11.76
C ALA A 32 4.47 9.71 11.66
N CYS A 33 3.60 9.64 10.64
CA CYS A 33 2.73 8.49 10.43
C CYS A 33 3.49 7.24 9.96
N SER A 34 4.55 7.38 9.17
CA SER A 34 5.42 6.28 8.77
C SER A 34 6.13 5.66 9.97
N PHE A 35 6.60 6.49 10.89
CA PHE A 35 7.23 6.04 12.13
C PHE A 35 6.21 5.40 13.09
N LEU A 36 5.05 6.01 13.30
CA LEU A 36 3.98 5.44 14.12
C LEU A 36 3.49 4.10 13.56
N GLY A 37 3.35 4.00 12.23
CA GLY A 37 3.01 2.75 11.55
C GLY A 37 4.06 1.66 11.77
N TRP A 38 5.34 2.03 11.70
CA TRP A 38 6.44 1.11 12.03
C TRP A 38 6.37 0.66 13.51
N CYS A 39 6.17 1.57 14.44
CA CYS A 39 6.00 1.24 15.86
C CYS A 39 4.84 0.26 16.08
N MET A 40 3.71 0.48 15.41
CA MET A 40 2.54 -0.40 15.48
C MET A 40 2.86 -1.80 14.95
N GLU A 41 3.49 -1.91 13.79
CA GLU A 41 3.88 -3.19 13.18
C GLU A 41 4.86 -3.96 14.08
N VAL A 42 5.88 -3.29 14.62
CA VAL A 42 6.86 -3.89 15.52
C VAL A 42 6.20 -4.36 16.81
N THR A 43 5.32 -3.55 17.40
CA THR A 43 4.58 -3.90 18.62
C THR A 43 3.67 -5.10 18.38
N CYS A 44 2.92 -5.12 17.28
CA CYS A 44 2.08 -6.27 16.94
C CYS A 44 2.90 -7.56 16.82
N LYS A 45 4.09 -7.50 16.20
CA LYS A 45 4.97 -8.67 16.07
C LYS A 45 5.67 -9.04 17.37
N LEU A 46 6.01 -8.07 18.20
CA LEU A 46 6.55 -8.32 19.53
C LEU A 46 5.54 -9.10 20.40
N VAL A 47 4.27 -8.69 20.38
CA VAL A 47 3.19 -9.39 21.09
C VAL A 47 2.95 -10.80 20.50
N GLN A 48 2.98 -10.93 19.17
CA GLN A 48 2.70 -12.20 18.49
C GLN A 48 3.82 -13.24 18.66
N PHE A 49 5.08 -12.81 18.60
CA PHE A 49 6.24 -13.73 18.55
C PHE A 49 7.18 -13.64 19.77
N GLY A 50 6.93 -12.74 20.73
CA GLY A 50 7.76 -12.54 21.92
C GLY A 50 9.17 -12.00 21.64
N ARG A 51 9.44 -11.52 20.41
CA ARG A 51 10.75 -11.00 20.00
C ARG A 51 10.62 -9.74 19.15
N PHE A 52 11.59 -8.84 19.26
CA PHE A 52 11.68 -7.67 18.41
C PHE A 52 11.96 -8.06 16.96
N ILE A 53 11.10 -7.65 16.04
CA ILE A 53 11.27 -7.82 14.61
C ILE A 53 11.16 -6.43 13.99
N ASN A 54 12.27 -5.92 13.41
CA ASN A 54 12.20 -4.67 12.64
C ASN A 54 11.36 -4.92 11.38
N ARG A 55 10.09 -4.50 11.45
CA ARG A 55 9.08 -4.78 10.43
C ARG A 55 8.97 -3.60 9.49
N GLY A 56 9.68 -3.65 8.41
CA GLY A 56 9.64 -2.63 7.37
C GLY A 56 10.37 -3.08 6.11
N PHE A 57 9.96 -2.53 4.98
CA PHE A 57 10.70 -2.65 3.72
C PHE A 57 12.05 -1.94 3.81
N LEU A 58 12.10 -0.81 4.53
CA LEU A 58 13.26 0.02 4.74
C LEU A 58 14.13 -0.50 5.87
N LEU A 59 15.41 -0.13 5.86
CA LEU A 59 16.33 -0.42 6.95
C LEU A 59 16.01 0.42 8.20
N GLY A 60 15.61 1.66 7.99
CA GLY A 60 15.19 2.59 9.03
C GLY A 60 13.80 2.29 9.61
N PRO A 61 13.44 2.94 10.73
CA PRO A 61 12.20 2.73 11.45
C PRO A 61 11.01 3.45 10.78
N LEU A 62 10.76 3.15 9.50
CA LEU A 62 9.70 3.78 8.72
C LEU A 62 8.91 2.74 7.92
N CYS A 63 7.59 2.88 7.93
CA CYS A 63 6.67 2.16 7.04
C CYS A 63 5.97 3.16 6.11
N PRO A 64 6.52 3.46 4.91
CA PRO A 64 6.04 4.53 4.03
C PRO A 64 4.57 4.40 3.62
N ILE A 65 4.02 3.20 3.57
CA ILE A 65 2.61 2.97 3.22
C ILE A 65 1.65 3.67 4.20
N TYR A 66 2.01 3.69 5.52
CA TYR A 66 1.21 4.38 6.54
C TYR A 66 1.29 5.90 6.38
N GLY A 67 2.49 6.44 6.13
CA GLY A 67 2.68 7.86 5.86
C GLY A 67 1.97 8.30 4.59
N THR A 68 2.10 7.54 3.50
CA THR A 68 1.41 7.81 2.23
C THR A 68 -0.10 7.79 2.41
N GLY A 69 -0.64 6.76 3.09
CA GLY A 69 -2.07 6.67 3.38
C GLY A 69 -2.58 7.84 4.21
N ALA A 70 -1.84 8.22 5.27
CA ALA A 70 -2.19 9.35 6.12
C ALA A 70 -2.21 10.68 5.34
N VAL A 71 -1.19 10.95 4.51
CA VAL A 71 -1.14 12.18 3.68
C VAL A 71 -2.28 12.18 2.67
N LEU A 72 -2.52 11.08 1.96
CA LEU A 72 -3.61 10.99 1.00
C LEU A 72 -4.97 11.22 1.68
N MET A 73 -5.21 10.61 2.84
CA MET A 73 -6.44 10.84 3.60
C MET A 73 -6.55 12.28 4.09
N ALA A 74 -5.48 12.82 4.68
CA ALA A 74 -5.46 14.17 5.22
C ALA A 74 -5.63 15.27 4.16
N TYR A 75 -5.20 15.02 2.92
CA TYR A 75 -5.30 15.97 1.82
C TYR A 75 -6.64 15.81 1.07
N PHE A 76 -6.95 14.61 0.57
CA PHE A 76 -8.09 14.42 -0.33
C PHE A 76 -9.44 14.34 0.38
N LEU A 77 -9.54 13.67 1.53
CA LEU A 77 -10.84 13.46 2.16
C LEU A 77 -11.55 14.76 2.56
N PRO A 78 -10.87 15.76 3.16
CA PRO A 78 -11.51 17.03 3.49
C PRO A 78 -12.01 17.83 2.28
N LEU A 79 -11.45 17.56 1.07
CA LEU A 79 -11.93 18.19 -0.16
C LEU A 79 -13.29 17.64 -0.62
N TRP A 80 -13.61 16.40 -0.24
CA TRP A 80 -14.81 15.70 -0.71
C TRP A 80 -15.91 15.65 0.33
N THR A 81 -15.56 15.64 1.61
CA THR A 81 -16.56 15.54 2.68
C THR A 81 -16.05 16.05 4.02
N THR A 82 -17.00 16.52 4.82
CA THR A 82 -16.77 16.86 6.24
C THR A 82 -17.48 15.89 7.19
N GLN A 83 -18.33 15.00 6.66
CA GLN A 83 -19.12 14.04 7.44
C GLN A 83 -18.26 12.82 7.82
N VAL A 84 -18.48 12.29 9.01
CA VAL A 84 -17.70 11.16 9.56
C VAL A 84 -17.94 9.88 8.75
N GLU A 85 -19.18 9.58 8.42
CA GLU A 85 -19.60 8.39 7.68
C GLU A 85 -18.97 8.35 6.29
N SER A 86 -19.05 9.47 5.57
CA SER A 86 -18.45 9.59 4.24
C SER A 86 -16.92 9.55 4.31
N THR A 87 -16.30 10.16 5.35
CA THR A 87 -14.87 10.07 5.58
C THR A 87 -14.43 8.62 5.80
N PHE A 88 -15.21 7.86 6.60
CA PHE A 88 -14.97 6.44 6.83
C PHE A 88 -14.99 5.63 5.53
N LEU A 89 -16.04 5.77 4.72
CA LEU A 89 -16.18 5.04 3.47
C LEU A 89 -15.11 5.39 2.44
N LEU A 90 -14.79 6.68 2.30
CA LEU A 90 -13.76 7.14 1.38
C LEU A 90 -12.36 6.68 1.81
N ALA A 91 -12.06 6.69 3.12
CA ALA A 91 -10.80 6.19 3.67
C ALA A 91 -10.63 4.70 3.42
N LEU A 92 -11.69 3.91 3.61
CA LEU A 92 -11.72 2.48 3.32
C LEU A 92 -11.37 2.20 1.86
N VAL A 93 -11.98 2.92 0.91
CA VAL A 93 -11.73 2.76 -0.53
C VAL A 93 -10.31 3.21 -0.88
N LEU A 94 -9.89 4.39 -0.41
CA LEU A 94 -8.60 4.99 -0.74
C LEU A 94 -7.45 4.14 -0.21
N CYS A 95 -7.47 3.76 1.06
CA CYS A 95 -6.39 2.96 1.65
C CYS A 95 -6.43 1.51 1.17
N GLY A 96 -7.61 0.93 0.94
CA GLY A 96 -7.73 -0.39 0.33
C GLY A 96 -7.13 -0.43 -1.08
N THR A 97 -7.37 0.61 -1.88
CA THR A 97 -6.76 0.77 -3.20
C THR A 97 -5.24 0.93 -3.10
N LEU A 98 -4.76 1.74 -2.16
CA LEU A 98 -3.32 1.92 -1.90
C LEU A 98 -2.66 0.60 -1.50
N GLU A 99 -3.25 -0.16 -0.58
CA GLU A 99 -2.73 -1.46 -0.13
C GLU A 99 -2.70 -2.48 -1.28
N TYR A 100 -3.77 -2.53 -2.08
CA TYR A 100 -3.85 -3.42 -3.25
C TYR A 100 -2.78 -3.08 -4.30
N ILE A 101 -2.65 -1.81 -4.67
CA ILE A 101 -1.67 -1.35 -5.67
C ILE A 101 -0.25 -1.60 -5.16
N THR A 102 0.03 -1.30 -3.89
CA THR A 102 1.34 -1.53 -3.28
C THR A 102 1.71 -3.02 -3.31
N SER A 103 0.80 -3.90 -2.89
CA SER A 103 1.00 -5.35 -2.95
C SER A 103 1.26 -5.83 -4.37
N TRP A 104 0.46 -5.39 -5.33
CA TRP A 104 0.60 -5.75 -6.75
C TRP A 104 1.93 -5.26 -7.34
N LEU A 105 2.29 -4.00 -7.07
CA LEU A 105 3.53 -3.40 -7.56
C LEU A 105 4.76 -4.10 -6.98
N MET A 106 4.78 -4.35 -5.68
CA MET A 106 5.87 -5.05 -5.00
C MET A 106 6.07 -6.47 -5.56
N GLU A 107 4.97 -7.21 -5.77
CA GLU A 107 5.04 -8.54 -6.37
C GLU A 107 5.56 -8.49 -7.81
N LYS A 108 5.13 -7.51 -8.61
CA LYS A 108 5.57 -7.34 -9.99
C LYS A 108 7.03 -6.92 -10.11
N LEU A 109 7.49 -6.02 -9.23
CA LEU A 109 8.87 -5.51 -9.25
C LEU A 109 9.87 -6.51 -8.69
N PHE A 110 9.55 -7.19 -7.61
CA PHE A 110 10.50 -8.00 -6.84
C PHE A 110 10.23 -9.49 -6.89
N HIS A 111 9.17 -9.94 -7.59
CA HIS A 111 8.75 -11.34 -7.66
C HIS A 111 8.57 -11.97 -6.28
N ALA A 112 8.08 -11.17 -5.33
CA ALA A 112 7.88 -11.58 -3.95
C ALA A 112 6.54 -11.07 -3.43
N ARG A 113 5.77 -11.95 -2.77
CA ARG A 113 4.55 -11.59 -2.07
C ARG A 113 4.88 -11.37 -0.60
N TRP A 114 4.73 -10.15 -0.12
CA TRP A 114 5.13 -9.72 1.22
C TRP A 114 4.11 -10.05 2.30
N TRP A 115 2.81 -10.05 1.93
CA TRP A 115 1.70 -10.50 2.76
C TRP A 115 0.65 -11.20 1.91
N ASP A 116 -0.08 -12.13 2.53
CA ASP A 116 -1.11 -12.91 1.89
C ASP A 116 -2.33 -13.06 2.81
N TYR A 117 -3.45 -12.50 2.38
CA TYR A 117 -4.73 -12.60 3.08
C TYR A 117 -5.68 -13.63 2.46
N SER A 118 -5.19 -14.55 1.64
CA SER A 118 -6.03 -15.55 0.96
C SER A 118 -6.87 -16.40 1.93
N GLN A 119 -6.38 -16.60 3.15
CA GLN A 119 -7.09 -17.33 4.20
C GLN A 119 -8.12 -16.48 4.96
N LYS A 120 -8.13 -15.14 4.76
CA LYS A 120 -9.11 -14.26 5.41
C LYS A 120 -10.38 -14.14 4.58
N ARG A 121 -11.54 -14.05 5.30
CA ARG A 121 -12.84 -13.84 4.63
C ARG A 121 -12.89 -12.50 3.90
N PHE A 122 -13.62 -12.48 2.77
CA PHE A 122 -13.79 -11.30 1.92
C PHE A 122 -12.46 -10.64 1.53
N ASN A 123 -11.48 -11.48 1.14
CA ASN A 123 -10.25 -10.96 0.56
C ASN A 123 -10.41 -10.73 -0.96
N ILE A 124 -9.63 -9.80 -1.48
CA ILE A 124 -9.52 -9.52 -2.92
C ILE A 124 -8.12 -9.96 -3.37
N ASN A 125 -8.04 -11.08 -4.07
CA ASN A 125 -6.80 -11.70 -4.57
C ASN A 125 -5.72 -11.94 -3.48
N GLY A 126 -6.13 -12.10 -2.21
CA GLY A 126 -5.22 -12.23 -1.08
C GLY A 126 -4.43 -10.95 -0.74
N ARG A 127 -4.68 -9.81 -1.41
CA ARG A 127 -3.92 -8.56 -1.25
C ARG A 127 -4.54 -7.62 -0.22
N VAL A 128 -5.86 -7.65 -0.11
CA VAL A 128 -6.67 -6.84 0.80
C VAL A 128 -7.76 -7.71 1.39
N CYS A 129 -8.22 -7.44 2.61
CA CYS A 129 -9.33 -8.14 3.24
C CYS A 129 -10.24 -7.19 4.01
N ALA A 130 -11.51 -7.61 4.21
CA ALA A 130 -12.53 -6.77 4.84
C ALA A 130 -12.13 -6.24 6.23
N SER A 131 -11.45 -7.04 7.05
CA SER A 131 -11.00 -6.60 8.38
C SER A 131 -10.03 -5.42 8.31
N ASN A 132 -9.10 -5.44 7.34
CA ASN A 132 -8.16 -4.34 7.14
C ASN A 132 -8.86 -3.10 6.58
N LEU A 133 -9.80 -3.29 5.64
CA LEU A 133 -10.58 -2.19 5.08
C LEU A 133 -11.36 -1.44 6.17
N LEU A 134 -12.02 -2.16 7.07
CA LEU A 134 -12.73 -1.53 8.20
C LEU A 134 -11.77 -0.76 9.12
N ALA A 135 -10.60 -1.33 9.41
CA ALA A 135 -9.58 -0.64 10.19
C ALA A 135 -9.10 0.64 9.50
N PHE A 136 -8.92 0.64 8.18
CA PHE A 136 -8.56 1.83 7.41
C PHE A 136 -9.66 2.91 7.45
N GLY A 137 -10.93 2.51 7.42
CA GLY A 137 -12.04 3.45 7.60
C GLY A 137 -11.97 4.18 8.95
N VAL A 138 -11.77 3.44 10.05
CA VAL A 138 -11.62 4.02 11.39
C VAL A 138 -10.38 4.90 11.47
N MET A 139 -9.22 4.41 10.99
CA MET A 139 -7.99 5.19 10.96
C MET A 139 -8.12 6.47 10.13
N GLY A 140 -8.85 6.43 9.02
CA GLY A 140 -9.07 7.61 8.19
C GLY A 140 -9.85 8.70 8.90
N VAL A 141 -10.90 8.35 9.62
CA VAL A 141 -11.64 9.30 10.47
C VAL A 141 -10.70 9.89 11.53
N PHE A 142 -9.92 9.05 12.21
CA PHE A 142 -8.94 9.50 13.20
C PHE A 142 -7.89 10.44 12.60
N VAL A 143 -7.30 10.09 11.46
CA VAL A 143 -6.29 10.92 10.78
C VAL A 143 -6.87 12.28 10.41
N VAL A 144 -8.04 12.32 9.80
CA VAL A 144 -8.62 13.57 9.30
C VAL A 144 -9.13 14.46 10.45
N LYS A 145 -9.80 13.88 11.43
CA LYS A 145 -10.50 14.65 12.48
C LYS A 145 -9.65 14.96 13.70
N VAL A 146 -8.64 14.14 13.98
CA VAL A 146 -7.83 14.26 15.20
C VAL A 146 -6.36 14.49 14.87
N LEU A 147 -5.75 13.57 14.12
CA LEU A 147 -4.31 13.56 13.96
C LEU A 147 -3.80 14.75 13.12
N LYS A 148 -4.44 15.03 11.96
CA LYS A 148 -4.03 16.16 11.10
C LYS A 148 -4.11 17.50 11.84
N PRO A 149 -5.26 17.92 12.43
CA PRO A 149 -5.33 19.20 13.12
C PRO A 149 -4.35 19.29 14.29
N PHE A 150 -4.17 18.23 15.06
CA PHE A 150 -3.21 18.17 16.16
C PHE A 150 -1.76 18.32 15.63
N ALA A 151 -1.36 17.52 14.66
CA ALA A 151 -0.01 17.53 14.09
C ALA A 151 0.31 18.89 13.44
N PHE A 152 -0.62 19.43 12.65
CA PHE A 152 -0.43 20.74 12.01
C PHE A 152 -0.34 21.88 13.03
N GLY A 153 -1.15 21.83 14.10
CA GLY A 153 -1.05 22.77 15.22
C GLY A 153 0.30 22.68 15.96
N LEU A 154 0.91 21.50 16.00
CA LEU A 154 2.25 21.30 16.56
C LEU A 154 3.34 21.80 15.61
N PHE A 155 3.26 21.42 14.33
CA PHE A 155 4.25 21.81 13.32
C PHE A 155 4.28 23.31 13.06
N ALA A 156 3.13 23.99 13.13
CA ALA A 156 3.04 25.45 13.00
C ALA A 156 3.80 26.22 14.09
N LYS A 157 4.20 25.58 15.18
CA LYS A 157 5.03 26.18 16.23
C LYS A 157 6.53 26.11 15.90
N ILE A 158 6.92 25.32 14.91
CA ILE A 158 8.32 25.16 14.51
C ILE A 158 8.70 26.36 13.62
N PRO A 159 9.80 27.07 13.93
CA PRO A 159 10.30 28.10 13.05
C PRO A 159 10.59 27.56 11.64
N THR A 160 10.29 28.32 10.60
CA THR A 160 10.38 27.88 9.19
C THR A 160 11.75 27.31 8.83
N VAL A 161 12.84 27.94 9.31
CA VAL A 161 14.20 27.44 9.07
C VAL A 161 14.42 26.01 9.56
N TRP A 162 13.85 25.67 10.72
CA TRP A 162 13.92 24.31 11.25
C TRP A 162 12.97 23.35 10.53
N LEU A 163 11.81 23.85 10.09
CA LEU A 163 10.86 23.08 9.29
C LEU A 163 11.53 22.65 7.98
N ASP A 164 12.15 23.58 7.24
CA ASP A 164 12.94 23.32 6.03
C ASP A 164 14.06 22.31 6.29
N ALA A 165 14.88 22.55 7.31
CA ALA A 165 16.03 21.69 7.61
C ALA A 165 15.62 20.26 7.95
N ILE A 166 14.58 20.08 8.77
CA ILE A 166 14.06 18.75 9.16
C ILE A 166 13.45 18.05 7.94
N SER A 167 12.59 18.73 7.18
CA SER A 167 11.91 18.16 6.01
C SER A 167 12.92 17.70 4.95
N ILE A 168 13.91 18.50 4.62
CA ILE A 168 14.96 18.19 3.65
C ILE A 168 15.82 17.03 4.15
N THR A 169 16.27 17.07 5.41
CA THR A 169 17.11 16.01 5.98
C THR A 169 16.40 14.68 6.01
N LEU A 170 15.16 14.62 6.51
CA LEU A 170 14.37 13.38 6.55
C LEU A 170 14.11 12.85 5.15
N THR A 171 13.81 13.73 4.20
CA THR A 171 13.59 13.32 2.80
C THR A 171 14.86 12.75 2.16
N ALA A 172 16.02 13.37 2.39
CA ALA A 172 17.29 12.86 1.91
C ALA A 172 17.63 11.48 2.51
N LEU A 173 17.40 11.29 3.81
CA LEU A 173 17.59 10.01 4.49
C LEU A 173 16.65 8.95 3.94
N LEU A 174 15.38 9.28 3.69
CA LEU A 174 14.41 8.37 3.09
C LEU A 174 14.84 7.93 1.68
N ILE A 175 15.28 8.87 0.84
CA ILE A 175 15.74 8.57 -0.52
C ILE A 175 16.95 7.62 -0.47
N ALA A 176 17.91 7.87 0.42
CA ALA A 176 19.05 7.00 0.60
C ALA A 176 18.65 5.58 1.05
N ASP A 177 17.74 5.48 2.05
CA ASP A 177 17.26 4.18 2.54
C ASP A 177 16.46 3.43 1.46
N VAL A 178 15.59 4.11 0.72
CA VAL A 178 14.87 3.50 -0.41
C VAL A 178 15.83 2.98 -1.48
N ALA A 179 16.87 3.73 -1.83
CA ALA A 179 17.86 3.32 -2.82
C ALA A 179 18.63 2.05 -2.37
N ILE A 180 19.07 2.02 -1.11
CA ILE A 180 19.74 0.85 -0.52
C ILE A 180 18.80 -0.35 -0.48
N SER A 181 17.58 -0.18 0.04
CA SER A 181 16.60 -1.25 0.18
C SER A 181 16.18 -1.80 -1.19
N ALA A 182 15.98 -0.95 -2.20
CA ALA A 182 15.71 -1.38 -3.57
C ALA A 182 16.89 -2.18 -4.17
N GLY A 183 18.11 -1.75 -3.92
CA GLY A 183 19.32 -2.50 -4.33
C GLY A 183 19.41 -3.88 -3.68
N VAL A 184 19.04 -4.00 -2.41
CA VAL A 184 18.95 -5.30 -1.71
C VAL A 184 17.89 -6.20 -2.37
N LEU A 185 16.70 -5.66 -2.65
CA LEU A 185 15.61 -6.43 -3.24
C LEU A 185 15.89 -6.88 -4.67
N THR A 186 16.62 -6.09 -5.46
CA THR A 186 17.04 -6.53 -6.80
C THR A 186 17.98 -7.72 -6.74
N LYS A 187 18.88 -7.79 -5.74
CA LYS A 187 19.72 -8.96 -5.49
C LYS A 187 18.91 -10.18 -5.05
N ILE A 188 17.92 -9.98 -4.17
CA ILE A 188 17.01 -11.05 -3.74
C ILE A 188 16.21 -11.60 -4.93
N ARG A 189 15.71 -10.72 -5.79
CA ARG A 189 15.04 -11.12 -7.03
C ARG A 189 15.95 -11.93 -7.93
N GLY A 190 17.21 -11.51 -8.14
CA GLY A 190 18.19 -12.26 -8.90
C GLY A 190 18.44 -13.67 -8.34
N ALA A 191 18.52 -13.79 -7.01
CA ALA A 191 18.63 -15.08 -6.34
C ALA A 191 17.38 -15.96 -6.59
N ALA A 192 16.17 -15.40 -6.51
CA ALA A 192 14.93 -16.13 -6.79
C ALA A 192 14.84 -16.60 -8.26
N GLU A 193 15.29 -15.78 -9.21
CA GLU A 193 15.32 -16.14 -10.64
C GLU A 193 16.34 -17.22 -10.97
N SER A 194 17.44 -17.35 -10.20
CA SER A 194 18.47 -18.38 -10.38
C SER A 194 18.06 -19.77 -9.88
N VAL A 195 17.03 -19.84 -9.01
CA VAL A 195 16.55 -21.11 -8.46
C VAL A 195 15.70 -21.85 -9.49
N ARG A 196 16.15 -23.07 -9.86
CA ARG A 196 15.42 -24.00 -10.73
C ARG A 196 14.50 -24.89 -9.91
N ALA A 197 13.37 -24.36 -9.46
CA ALA A 197 12.36 -25.10 -8.74
C ALA A 197 10.96 -24.83 -9.32
N ASP A 198 10.05 -25.77 -9.18
CA ASP A 198 8.74 -25.76 -9.83
C ASP A 198 7.62 -25.26 -8.92
N ASN A 199 7.87 -25.11 -7.63
CA ASN A 199 6.89 -24.63 -6.68
C ASN A 199 7.42 -23.46 -5.81
N THR A 200 6.51 -22.64 -5.31
CA THR A 200 6.79 -21.46 -4.49
C THR A 200 7.56 -21.78 -3.21
N GLU A 201 7.23 -22.92 -2.58
CA GLU A 201 7.82 -23.31 -1.30
C GLU A 201 9.30 -23.67 -1.46
N ALA A 202 9.63 -24.47 -2.48
CA ALA A 202 11.03 -24.83 -2.79
C ALA A 202 11.84 -23.61 -3.21
N ILE A 203 11.28 -22.69 -4.03
CA ILE A 203 11.93 -21.44 -4.40
C ILE A 203 12.20 -20.60 -3.16
N THR A 204 11.20 -20.41 -2.31
CA THR A 204 11.32 -19.62 -1.08
C THR A 204 12.35 -20.18 -0.13
N LYS A 205 12.39 -21.51 0.06
CA LYS A 205 13.37 -22.18 0.90
C LYS A 205 14.79 -21.98 0.36
N ALA A 206 15.03 -22.23 -0.92
CA ALA A 206 16.33 -22.08 -1.55
C ALA A 206 16.85 -20.63 -1.51
N VAL A 207 15.98 -19.65 -1.77
CA VAL A 207 16.32 -18.22 -1.66
C VAL A 207 16.70 -17.86 -0.23
N ARG A 208 15.94 -18.34 0.77
CA ARG A 208 16.26 -18.11 2.19
C ARG A 208 17.62 -18.68 2.56
N GLU A 209 17.89 -19.92 2.23
CA GLU A 209 19.17 -20.59 2.52
C GLU A 209 20.35 -19.83 1.89
N ALA A 210 20.23 -19.45 0.61
CA ALA A 210 21.27 -18.71 -0.10
C ALA A 210 21.55 -17.33 0.49
N LEU A 211 20.52 -16.62 0.94
CA LEU A 211 20.64 -15.25 1.46
C LEU A 211 20.98 -15.19 2.95
N MET A 212 20.60 -16.21 3.74
CA MET A 212 20.95 -16.29 5.16
C MET A 212 22.45 -16.46 5.40
N ALA A 213 23.16 -17.01 4.42
CA ALA A 213 24.62 -17.10 4.46
C ALA A 213 25.33 -15.77 4.17
N GLN A 214 24.61 -14.74 3.72
CA GLN A 214 25.17 -13.45 3.31
C GLN A 214 25.09 -12.38 4.42
N GLY A 215 25.56 -11.15 4.10
CA GLY A 215 25.63 -10.04 5.05
C GLY A 215 24.27 -9.55 5.60
N PHE A 216 24.33 -8.75 6.66
CA PHE A 216 23.17 -8.23 7.39
C PHE A 216 22.09 -7.59 6.50
N LEU A 217 22.51 -6.80 5.50
CA LEU A 217 21.57 -6.09 4.59
C LEU A 217 20.66 -7.04 3.81
N LEU A 218 21.18 -8.20 3.37
CA LEU A 218 20.39 -9.17 2.61
C LEU A 218 19.51 -10.04 3.51
N ARG A 219 19.86 -10.19 4.78
CA ARG A 219 19.05 -10.91 5.78
C ARG A 219 17.86 -10.08 6.27
N HIS A 220 18.01 -8.74 6.32
CA HIS A 220 17.00 -7.86 6.90
C HIS A 220 15.59 -8.09 6.33
N PRO A 221 15.31 -8.09 5.01
CA PRO A 221 13.96 -8.33 4.49
C PRO A 221 13.41 -9.71 4.85
N LEU A 222 14.27 -10.74 4.94
CA LEU A 222 13.86 -12.10 5.31
C LEU A 222 13.45 -12.21 6.79
N HIS A 223 14.11 -11.45 7.66
CA HIS A 223 13.74 -11.35 9.07
C HIS A 223 12.52 -10.49 9.29
N ALA A 224 12.41 -9.37 8.56
CA ALA A 224 11.26 -8.46 8.64
C ALA A 224 9.96 -9.13 8.17
N PHE A 225 10.05 -9.98 7.14
CA PHE A 225 8.91 -10.68 6.55
C PHE A 225 9.13 -12.20 6.52
N PRO A 226 8.96 -12.90 7.64
CA PRO A 226 9.17 -14.35 7.71
C PRO A 226 8.24 -15.15 6.81
N GLU A 227 7.09 -14.60 6.45
CA GLU A 227 6.05 -15.23 5.59
C GLU A 227 6.19 -14.88 4.11
N VAL A 228 7.23 -14.12 3.71
CA VAL A 228 7.43 -13.71 2.31
C VAL A 228 7.58 -14.92 1.40
N GLN A 229 6.86 -14.92 0.28
CA GLN A 229 6.92 -15.95 -0.76
C GLN A 229 7.64 -15.41 -1.98
N PHE A 230 8.60 -16.16 -2.50
CA PHE A 230 9.36 -15.80 -3.69
C PHE A 230 8.93 -16.63 -4.90
N TYR A 231 8.95 -16.01 -6.09
CA TYR A 231 8.56 -16.61 -7.35
C TYR A 231 9.67 -16.44 -8.38
N ASN A 232 9.91 -17.46 -9.22
CA ASN A 232 10.70 -17.29 -10.44
C ASN A 232 9.77 -16.98 -11.64
N LYS A 233 10.33 -16.49 -12.75
CA LYS A 233 9.58 -16.14 -13.95
C LYS A 233 8.77 -17.31 -14.52
N ALA A 234 9.34 -18.53 -14.52
CA ALA A 234 8.68 -19.71 -15.03
C ALA A 234 7.44 -20.07 -14.20
N HIS A 235 7.55 -20.00 -12.87
CA HIS A 235 6.41 -20.24 -11.97
C HIS A 235 5.32 -19.17 -12.12
N LEU A 236 5.69 -17.90 -12.22
CA LEU A 236 4.73 -16.82 -12.47
C LEU A 236 4.00 -16.99 -13.81
N ALA A 237 4.70 -17.41 -14.87
CA ALA A 237 4.08 -17.68 -16.16
C ALA A 237 3.08 -18.84 -16.10
N ARG A 238 3.40 -19.91 -15.36
CA ARG A 238 2.48 -21.05 -15.12
C ARG A 238 1.24 -20.63 -14.31
N LEU A 239 1.44 -19.84 -13.25
CA LEU A 239 0.32 -19.32 -12.45
C LEU A 239 -0.61 -18.43 -13.28
N LYS A 240 -0.05 -17.59 -14.15
CA LYS A 240 -0.83 -16.75 -15.06
C LYS A 240 -1.62 -17.58 -16.07
N ALA A 241 -0.99 -18.56 -16.72
CA ALA A 241 -1.67 -19.45 -17.64
C ALA A 241 -2.84 -20.20 -17.00
N LYS A 242 -2.64 -20.72 -15.78
CA LYS A 242 -3.70 -21.40 -15.02
C LYS A 242 -4.85 -20.47 -14.63
N HIS A 243 -4.53 -19.23 -14.29
CA HIS A 243 -5.54 -18.21 -14.00
C HIS A 243 -6.37 -17.85 -15.24
N ASP A 244 -5.72 -17.68 -16.40
CA ASP A 244 -6.37 -17.36 -17.68
C ASP A 244 -7.29 -18.51 -18.12
N GLU A 245 -6.85 -19.76 -17.95
CA GLU A 245 -7.65 -20.98 -18.20
C GLU A 245 -8.89 -21.02 -17.28
N LEU A 246 -8.72 -20.75 -15.98
CA LEU A 246 -9.83 -20.68 -15.02
C LEU A 246 -10.85 -19.60 -15.39
N GLN A 247 -10.37 -18.43 -15.82
CA GLN A 247 -11.27 -17.37 -16.28
C GLN A 247 -12.03 -17.75 -17.55
N ALA A 248 -11.38 -18.39 -18.51
CA ALA A 248 -12.01 -18.87 -19.73
C ALA A 248 -13.13 -19.90 -19.40
N ASN A 249 -12.83 -20.86 -18.54
CA ASN A 249 -13.81 -21.86 -18.08
C ASN A 249 -15.01 -21.21 -17.33
N MET A 250 -14.74 -20.15 -16.55
CA MET A 250 -15.81 -19.42 -15.86
C MET A 250 -16.70 -18.62 -16.83
N ARG A 251 -16.12 -18.03 -17.88
CA ARG A 251 -16.88 -17.35 -18.94
C ARG A 251 -17.78 -18.31 -19.69
N GLU A 252 -17.24 -19.44 -20.11
CA GLU A 252 -18.01 -20.49 -20.80
C GLU A 252 -19.20 -21.00 -19.94
N LYS A 253 -18.97 -21.22 -18.65
CA LYS A 253 -20.06 -21.61 -17.72
C LYS A 253 -21.13 -20.51 -17.58
N ARG A 254 -20.73 -19.25 -17.53
CA ARG A 254 -21.68 -18.12 -17.49
C ARG A 254 -22.52 -18.04 -18.76
N GLU A 255 -21.91 -18.20 -19.93
CA GLU A 255 -22.59 -18.17 -21.21
C GLU A 255 -23.60 -19.31 -21.32
N LYS A 256 -23.24 -20.54 -20.90
CA LYS A 256 -24.16 -21.68 -20.87
C LYS A 256 -25.35 -21.42 -19.93
N LEU A 257 -25.08 -20.87 -18.74
CA LEU A 257 -26.14 -20.55 -17.79
C LEU A 257 -27.07 -19.46 -18.32
N GLN A 258 -26.52 -18.44 -18.99
CA GLN A 258 -27.31 -17.38 -19.60
C GLN A 258 -28.23 -17.94 -20.71
N GLN A 259 -27.70 -18.79 -21.58
CA GLN A 259 -28.50 -19.46 -22.63
C GLN A 259 -29.62 -20.35 -22.07
N GLU A 260 -29.39 -20.99 -20.91
CA GLU A 260 -30.42 -21.73 -20.23
C GLU A 260 -31.50 -20.81 -19.65
N LEU A 261 -31.14 -19.73 -19.03
CA LEU A 261 -32.07 -18.70 -18.52
C LEU A 261 -32.93 -18.13 -19.64
N ASP A 262 -32.30 -17.74 -20.75
CA ASP A 262 -33.02 -17.19 -21.91
C ASP A 262 -34.04 -18.21 -22.48
N ARG A 263 -33.65 -19.49 -22.62
CA ARG A 263 -34.57 -20.59 -23.01
C ARG A 263 -35.73 -20.75 -22.03
N HIS A 264 -35.48 -20.65 -20.74
CA HIS A 264 -36.54 -20.73 -19.73
C HIS A 264 -37.50 -19.54 -19.79
N GLU A 265 -36.96 -18.32 -20.03
CA GLU A 265 -37.81 -17.12 -20.23
C GLU A 265 -38.69 -17.23 -21.49
N GLU A 266 -38.15 -17.72 -22.60
CA GLU A 266 -38.92 -17.93 -23.83
C GLU A 266 -40.05 -18.95 -23.62
N LYS A 267 -39.77 -20.07 -22.96
CA LYS A 267 -40.82 -21.06 -22.58
C LYS A 267 -41.90 -20.42 -21.71
N ARG A 268 -41.54 -19.58 -20.71
CA ARG A 268 -42.52 -18.87 -19.87
C ARG A 268 -43.37 -17.88 -20.67
N LYS A 269 -42.77 -17.17 -21.61
CA LYS A 269 -43.49 -16.22 -22.52
C LYS A 269 -44.47 -17.00 -23.45
N ALA A 270 -44.05 -18.13 -24.01
CA ALA A 270 -44.90 -18.98 -24.85
C ALA A 270 -46.10 -19.53 -24.07
N LEU A 271 -45.88 -20.04 -22.85
CA LEU A 271 -46.96 -20.55 -21.97
C LEU A 271 -47.96 -19.43 -21.56
N LYS A 272 -47.54 -18.22 -21.43
CA LYS A 272 -48.45 -17.08 -21.13
C LYS A 272 -49.26 -16.63 -22.37
N LYS A 273 -48.71 -16.79 -23.59
CA LYS A 273 -49.44 -16.47 -24.84
C LYS A 273 -50.49 -17.55 -25.21
N GLY A 274 -50.28 -18.83 -24.80
CA GLY A 274 -51.24 -19.90 -25.07
C GLY A 274 -52.41 -19.98 -24.07
N LYS A 275 -52.43 -19.12 -23.04
CA LYS A 275 -53.54 -18.98 -22.04
C LYS A 275 -54.43 -17.79 -22.27
N LYS A 276 -54.23 -17.03 -23.34
CA LYS A 276 -55.15 -15.98 -23.83
C LYS A 276 -55.85 -16.49 -25.08
#